data_11127285179bb9a62f4e40ac322d29e6
#
_entry.id   11127285179bb9a62f4e40ac322d29e6
#
_cell.length_a   1.000
_cell.length_b   1.000
_cell.length_c   1.000
_cell.angle_alpha   90.00
_cell.angle_beta   90.00
_cell.angle_gamma   90.00
#
_symmetry.space_group_name_H-M   'P 1'
#
loop_
_entity.id
_entity.type
_entity.pdbx_description
1 polymer ?
#
loop_
_entity_poly.entity_id
_entity_poly.type
_entity_poly.pdbx_seq_one_letter_code
_entity_poly.pdbx_strand_id
1 'polypeptide(L)'
;MKRNVLGILLAGAIGAALITGCGAASSGTARSSAPQQTQESAPEDGDAGKSAPDTPDLTGHTLMIYCGAGMTKPFQEIADSFKAATGCEMNVTYANAGQIQSQITTSEEGDMFIAGSAEELKPVESYVSESKALVKHIPVLAVQSGNPKNITSLAGLAEEGVSLIIGDIDSTPIGKIAK
;
A
#
# COMPACT_ATOMS: atom_id res chain seq x y z
N MET A 1 44.38 0.09 -16.98
CA MET A 1 43.98 -0.33 -18.33
C MET A 1 42.66 0.35 -18.68
N LYS A 2 42.74 1.26 -19.66
CA LYS A 2 41.57 2.03 -20.16
C LYS A 2 40.78 1.14 -21.14
N ARG A 3 39.49 1.05 -20.99
CA ARG A 3 38.61 0.56 -22.06
C ARG A 3 37.41 1.48 -22.20
N ASN A 4 37.43 2.23 -23.29
CA ASN A 4 36.34 3.03 -23.82
C ASN A 4 35.21 2.12 -24.28
N VAL A 5 33.96 2.45 -24.01
CA VAL A 5 32.80 1.93 -24.71
C VAL A 5 31.95 3.10 -25.22
N LEU A 6 31.96 3.16 -26.47
CA LEU A 6 31.33 3.87 -27.54
C LEU A 6 29.81 4.06 -27.35
N GLY A 7 29.36 5.29 -27.51
CA GLY A 7 27.94 5.64 -27.55
C GLY A 7 27.27 5.18 -28.85
N ILE A 8 26.03 4.80 -28.77
CA ILE A 8 25.13 4.70 -29.91
C ILE A 8 23.94 5.62 -29.66
N LEU A 9 23.96 6.75 -30.38
CA LEU A 9 22.82 7.62 -30.62
C LEU A 9 21.95 6.97 -31.70
N LEU A 10 20.67 6.74 -31.40
CA LEU A 10 19.67 6.47 -32.42
C LEU A 10 18.61 7.56 -32.37
N ALA A 11 18.69 8.46 -33.32
CA ALA A 11 17.66 9.44 -33.64
C ALA A 11 16.62 8.78 -34.56
N GLY A 12 15.36 8.90 -34.25
CA GLY A 12 14.26 8.48 -35.10
C GLY A 12 13.11 9.47 -34.99
N ALA A 13 12.92 10.21 -36.07
CA ALA A 13 11.98 11.31 -36.21
C ALA A 13 10.62 10.85 -36.76
N ILE A 14 9.58 11.63 -36.38
CA ILE A 14 8.43 12.08 -37.17
C ILE A 14 7.27 11.10 -37.46
N GLY A 15 6.07 11.57 -37.05
CA GLY A 15 4.79 11.05 -37.51
C GLY A 15 3.62 11.84 -36.93
N ALA A 16 3.40 13.07 -37.40
CA ALA A 16 2.18 13.83 -37.17
C ALA A 16 1.05 13.33 -38.08
N ALA A 17 -0.09 12.99 -37.53
CA ALA A 17 -1.33 12.83 -38.26
C ALA A 17 -2.46 13.57 -37.53
N LEU A 18 -2.84 14.70 -38.07
CA LEU A 18 -4.05 15.48 -37.81
C LEU A 18 -5.24 14.75 -38.49
N ILE A 19 -6.27 14.43 -37.74
CA ILE A 19 -7.59 14.16 -38.31
C ILE A 19 -8.62 15.00 -37.57
N THR A 20 -9.03 16.06 -38.23
CA THR A 20 -10.21 16.89 -37.97
C THR A 20 -11.45 16.11 -38.41
N GLY A 21 -12.44 15.98 -37.54
CA GLY A 21 -13.76 15.43 -37.85
C GLY A 21 -14.83 16.13 -37.04
N CYS A 22 -15.43 17.16 -37.59
CA CYS A 22 -16.68 17.77 -37.13
C CYS A 22 -17.85 16.85 -37.42
N GLY A 23 -18.79 16.72 -36.48
CA GLY A 23 -20.09 16.09 -36.68
C GLY A 23 -21.06 16.48 -35.59
N ALA A 24 -22.05 17.28 -35.95
CA ALA A 24 -23.02 17.94 -35.08
C ALA A 24 -24.18 17.05 -34.66
N ALA A 25 -24.70 17.38 -33.48
CA ALA A 25 -26.10 17.37 -32.99
C ALA A 25 -26.97 16.10 -33.11
N SER A 26 -27.42 15.61 -31.96
CA SER A 26 -28.88 15.47 -31.72
C SER A 26 -29.20 15.25 -30.24
N SER A 27 -30.14 16.01 -29.75
CA SER A 27 -30.83 16.03 -28.47
C SER A 27 -31.49 14.71 -28.10
N GLY A 28 -31.38 14.31 -26.84
CA GLY A 28 -32.12 13.21 -26.25
C GLY A 28 -32.17 13.31 -24.74
N THR A 29 -33.18 14.00 -24.21
CA THR A 29 -33.49 14.12 -22.79
C THR A 29 -33.97 12.78 -22.24
N ALA A 30 -33.23 12.21 -21.29
CA ALA A 30 -33.74 11.17 -20.39
C ALA A 30 -33.23 11.46 -18.98
N ARG A 31 -34.11 12.02 -18.16
CA ARG A 31 -33.97 12.09 -16.71
C ARG A 31 -34.05 10.68 -16.17
N SER A 32 -32.98 10.18 -15.58
CA SER A 32 -33.03 9.02 -14.67
C SER A 32 -32.62 9.52 -13.29
N SER A 33 -33.56 9.46 -12.38
CA SER A 33 -33.47 9.84 -10.99
C SER A 33 -32.54 8.85 -10.27
N ALA A 34 -31.39 9.30 -9.78
CA ALA A 34 -30.58 8.55 -8.84
C ALA A 34 -31.19 8.71 -7.43
N PRO A 35 -31.26 7.64 -6.62
CA PRO A 35 -31.70 7.77 -5.23
C PRO A 35 -30.62 8.51 -4.41
N GLN A 36 -31.03 9.56 -3.73
CA GLN A 36 -30.26 10.23 -2.68
C GLN A 36 -30.00 9.23 -1.56
N GLN A 37 -28.74 8.88 -1.35
CA GLN A 37 -28.31 8.26 -0.11
C GLN A 37 -28.30 9.36 0.97
N THR A 38 -29.16 9.16 1.94
CA THR A 38 -29.20 9.92 3.19
C THR A 38 -27.84 9.77 3.89
N GLN A 39 -27.10 10.85 4.01
CA GLN A 39 -25.96 10.95 4.91
C GLN A 39 -26.51 10.91 6.35
N GLU A 40 -26.32 9.78 6.99
CA GLU A 40 -26.46 9.62 8.43
C GLU A 40 -25.28 10.33 9.09
N SER A 41 -25.59 11.44 9.75
CA SER A 41 -24.66 12.21 10.54
C SER A 41 -24.17 11.36 11.72
N ALA A 42 -22.87 11.06 11.77
CA ALA A 42 -22.24 10.56 12.96
C ALA A 42 -22.30 11.64 14.07
N PRO A 43 -22.49 11.24 15.35
CA PRO A 43 -22.48 12.20 16.46
C PRO A 43 -21.07 12.78 16.61
N GLU A 44 -21.00 14.11 16.58
CA GLU A 44 -19.86 14.87 17.07
C GLU A 44 -19.78 14.70 18.60
N ASP A 45 -18.97 13.76 19.08
CA ASP A 45 -18.52 13.78 20.45
C ASP A 45 -17.31 14.72 20.53
N GLY A 46 -17.59 15.95 20.96
CA GLY A 46 -16.59 16.93 21.30
C GLY A 46 -15.83 16.49 22.56
N ASP A 47 -14.65 15.93 22.42
CA ASP A 47 -13.62 15.98 23.45
C ASP A 47 -12.59 17.06 23.09
N ALA A 48 -12.97 18.30 23.32
CA ALA A 48 -12.06 19.44 23.33
C ALA A 48 -11.31 19.46 24.67
N GLY A 49 -10.07 19.02 24.69
CA GLY A 49 -9.24 19.32 25.87
C GLY A 49 -8.12 18.34 26.19
N LYS A 50 -7.50 17.69 25.21
CA LYS A 50 -6.18 17.09 25.41
C LYS A 50 -5.18 17.90 24.60
N SER A 51 -4.41 18.77 25.28
CA SER A 51 -3.22 19.37 24.69
C SER A 51 -2.42 18.25 24.04
N ALA A 52 -2.22 18.33 22.73
CA ALA A 52 -1.31 17.43 22.04
C ALA A 52 0.04 17.53 22.79
N PRO A 53 0.73 16.40 23.04
CA PRO A 53 2.08 16.47 23.55
C PRO A 53 2.90 17.36 22.61
N ASP A 54 3.82 18.18 23.18
CA ASP A 54 4.69 19.07 22.40
C ASP A 54 5.28 18.26 21.25
N THR A 55 4.74 18.44 20.05
CA THR A 55 5.21 17.75 18.84
C THR A 55 6.53 18.40 18.48
N PRO A 56 7.64 17.65 18.41
CA PRO A 56 8.93 18.24 18.13
C PRO A 56 8.94 18.87 16.72
N ASP A 57 9.59 20.02 16.57
CA ASP A 57 9.89 20.60 15.27
C ASP A 57 11.10 19.85 14.69
N LEU A 58 10.87 19.07 13.65
CA LEU A 58 11.86 18.29 12.92
C LEU A 58 12.07 18.84 11.49
N THR A 59 11.78 20.10 11.29
CA THR A 59 11.98 20.79 9.99
C THR A 59 13.45 20.66 9.55
N GLY A 60 13.65 20.22 8.31
CA GLY A 60 14.99 19.98 7.75
C GLY A 60 15.57 18.59 8.02
N HIS A 61 14.89 17.76 8.81
CA HIS A 61 15.24 16.35 8.95
C HIS A 61 14.55 15.50 7.89
N THR A 62 15.22 14.43 7.49
CA THR A 62 14.71 13.46 6.51
C THR A 62 14.90 12.06 7.06
N LEU A 63 13.88 11.20 6.95
CA LEU A 63 13.95 9.78 7.27
C LEU A 63 13.89 8.95 5.98
N MET A 64 14.78 7.98 5.87
CA MET A 64 14.76 6.96 4.82
C MET A 64 14.03 5.73 5.34
N ILE A 65 12.89 5.40 4.74
CA ILE A 65 12.00 4.36 5.23
C ILE A 65 11.78 3.30 4.15
N TYR A 66 11.94 2.04 4.52
CA TYR A 66 11.53 0.90 3.72
C TYR A 66 10.19 0.39 4.21
N CYS A 67 9.24 0.18 3.30
CA CYS A 67 7.90 -0.24 3.66
C CYS A 67 7.39 -1.34 2.72
N GLY A 68 6.81 -2.38 3.29
CA GLY A 68 6.18 -3.44 2.52
C GLY A 68 5.09 -2.90 1.59
N ALA A 69 5.08 -3.34 0.32
CA ALA A 69 4.17 -2.82 -0.71
C ALA A 69 2.68 -2.89 -0.32
N GLY A 70 2.28 -3.87 0.51
CA GLY A 70 0.91 -3.99 1.02
C GLY A 70 0.48 -2.84 1.94
N MET A 71 1.43 -2.07 2.47
CA MET A 71 1.19 -0.95 3.37
C MET A 71 1.24 0.42 2.69
N THR A 72 1.36 0.47 1.35
CA THR A 72 1.56 1.73 0.61
C THR A 72 0.54 2.80 0.97
N LYS A 73 -0.76 2.50 0.88
CA LYS A 73 -1.80 3.51 1.17
C LYS A 73 -1.81 3.96 2.63
N PRO A 74 -1.96 3.06 3.62
CA PRO A 74 -2.05 3.50 5.01
C PRO A 74 -0.75 4.15 5.50
N PHE A 75 0.41 3.70 5.05
CA PHE A 75 1.67 4.30 5.48
C PHE A 75 1.92 5.66 4.83
N GLN A 76 1.47 5.89 3.58
CA GLN A 76 1.54 7.21 2.96
C GLN A 76 0.74 8.25 3.76
N GLU A 77 -0.46 7.90 4.21
CA GLU A 77 -1.28 8.79 5.05
C GLU A 77 -0.58 9.12 6.39
N ILE A 78 0.10 8.13 6.98
CA ILE A 78 0.91 8.33 8.19
C ILE A 78 2.09 9.26 7.91
N ALA A 79 2.81 9.06 6.82
CA ALA A 79 3.96 9.87 6.44
C ALA A 79 3.57 11.33 6.19
N ASP A 80 2.47 11.55 5.47
CA ASP A 80 1.94 12.89 5.20
C ASP A 80 1.50 13.59 6.49
N SER A 81 0.84 12.87 7.40
CA SER A 81 0.40 13.39 8.69
C SER A 81 1.59 13.73 9.60
N PHE A 82 2.61 12.87 9.62
CA PHE A 82 3.83 13.09 10.40
C PHE A 82 4.60 14.31 9.88
N LYS A 83 4.76 14.43 8.56
CA LYS A 83 5.36 15.61 7.94
C LYS A 83 4.59 16.88 8.28
N ALA A 84 3.26 16.85 8.19
CA ALA A 84 2.42 18.01 8.53
C ALA A 84 2.57 18.41 10.02
N ALA A 85 2.72 17.44 10.91
CA ALA A 85 2.85 17.68 12.34
C ALA A 85 4.25 18.13 12.78
N THR A 86 5.32 17.65 12.12
CA THR A 86 6.70 17.81 12.60
C THR A 86 7.61 18.55 11.64
N GLY A 87 7.23 18.72 10.37
CA GLY A 87 8.10 19.24 9.32
C GLY A 87 9.14 18.25 8.78
N CYS A 88 9.21 17.02 9.32
CA CYS A 88 10.15 16.00 8.87
C CYS A 88 9.76 15.41 7.52
N GLU A 89 10.71 15.31 6.58
CA GLU A 89 10.51 14.61 5.32
C GLU A 89 10.64 13.09 5.51
N MET A 90 9.75 12.30 4.90
CA MET A 90 9.84 10.85 4.87
C MET A 90 10.05 10.36 3.44
N ASN A 91 11.23 9.86 3.12
CA ASN A 91 11.54 9.21 1.84
C ASN A 91 11.22 7.72 1.95
N VAL A 92 10.05 7.33 1.43
CA VAL A 92 9.56 5.96 1.59
C VAL A 92 9.76 5.14 0.32
N THR A 93 10.45 4.03 0.43
CA THR A 93 10.59 3.01 -0.63
C THR A 93 9.61 1.87 -0.37
N TYR A 94 8.67 1.68 -1.28
CA TYR A 94 7.70 0.58 -1.20
C TYR A 94 8.12 -0.58 -2.09
N ALA A 95 8.35 -1.75 -1.51
CA ALA A 95 8.75 -2.94 -2.25
C ALA A 95 8.31 -4.23 -1.53
N ASN A 96 8.56 -5.39 -2.14
CA ASN A 96 8.41 -6.65 -1.42
C ASN A 96 9.57 -6.87 -0.43
N ALA A 97 9.34 -7.71 0.58
CA ALA A 97 10.30 -7.91 1.66
C ALA A 97 11.69 -8.33 1.17
N GLY A 98 11.78 -9.23 0.19
CA GLY A 98 13.06 -9.70 -0.34
C GLY A 98 13.87 -8.61 -1.04
N GLN A 99 13.21 -7.71 -1.77
CA GLN A 99 13.87 -6.55 -2.38
C GLN A 99 14.38 -5.57 -1.33
N ILE A 100 13.57 -5.28 -0.31
CA ILE A 100 13.96 -4.42 0.81
C ILE A 100 15.15 -5.02 1.57
N GLN A 101 15.09 -6.31 1.91
CA GLN A 101 16.17 -7.01 2.59
C GLN A 101 17.48 -6.94 1.78
N SER A 102 17.42 -7.17 0.48
CA SER A 102 18.58 -7.04 -0.40
C SER A 102 19.11 -5.62 -0.46
N GLN A 103 18.23 -4.63 -0.44
CA GLN A 103 18.64 -3.23 -0.45
C GLN A 103 19.33 -2.85 0.87
N ILE A 104 18.76 -3.19 2.02
CA ILE A 104 19.33 -2.94 3.34
C ILE A 104 20.72 -3.58 3.45
N THR A 105 20.87 -4.86 3.06
CA THR A 105 22.15 -5.58 3.14
C THR A 105 23.19 -5.07 2.16
N THR A 106 22.81 -4.39 1.09
CA THR A 106 23.74 -3.88 0.08
C THR A 106 24.16 -2.44 0.35
N SER A 107 23.21 -1.58 0.75
CA SER A 107 23.49 -0.17 1.03
C SER A 107 23.94 0.08 2.47
N GLU A 108 23.50 -0.77 3.40
CA GLU A 108 23.64 -0.57 4.85
C GLU A 108 23.04 0.76 5.32
N GLU A 109 22.05 1.27 4.58
CA GLU A 109 21.39 2.55 4.83
C GLU A 109 19.90 2.33 5.11
N GLY A 110 19.31 3.27 5.86
CA GLY A 110 17.88 3.32 6.19
C GLY A 110 17.67 3.55 7.69
N ASP A 111 16.65 4.33 7.99
CA ASP A 111 16.28 4.66 9.38
C ASP A 111 15.22 3.71 9.93
N MET A 112 14.34 3.20 9.06
CA MET A 112 13.22 2.35 9.49
C MET A 112 12.83 1.34 8.41
N PHE A 113 12.48 0.12 8.86
CA PHE A 113 11.85 -0.89 8.02
C PHE A 113 10.48 -1.29 8.58
N ILE A 114 9.41 -1.03 7.82
CA ILE A 114 8.04 -1.46 8.11
C ILE A 114 7.81 -2.82 7.45
N ALA A 115 8.06 -3.87 8.19
CA ALA A 115 7.90 -5.24 7.74
C ALA A 115 6.46 -5.73 7.91
N GLY A 116 6.01 -6.63 7.05
CA GLY A 116 4.70 -7.28 7.15
C GLY A 116 4.61 -8.34 8.26
N SER A 117 5.75 -8.85 8.72
CA SER A 117 5.84 -9.82 9.82
C SER A 117 7.22 -9.80 10.49
N ALA A 118 7.30 -10.35 11.69
CA ALA A 118 8.59 -10.52 12.39
C ALA A 118 9.58 -11.43 11.60
N GLU A 119 9.07 -12.40 10.84
CA GLU A 119 9.88 -13.28 10.01
C GLU A 119 10.66 -12.52 8.91
N GLU A 120 10.08 -11.43 8.42
CA GLU A 120 10.71 -10.59 7.40
C GLU A 120 11.90 -9.79 7.95
N LEU A 121 12.01 -9.63 9.27
CA LEU A 121 13.14 -8.96 9.90
C LEU A 121 14.37 -9.87 10.05
N LYS A 122 14.20 -11.20 10.14
CA LYS A 122 15.29 -12.15 10.40
C LYS A 122 16.50 -12.02 9.46
N PRO A 123 16.32 -11.88 8.12
CA PRO A 123 17.45 -11.75 7.20
C PRO A 123 18.28 -10.47 7.39
N VAL A 124 17.71 -9.46 8.04
CA VAL A 124 18.35 -8.14 8.28
C VAL A 124 18.51 -7.83 9.77
N GLU A 125 18.36 -8.82 10.64
CA GLU A 125 18.39 -8.64 12.11
C GLU A 125 19.66 -7.94 12.60
N SER A 126 20.79 -8.18 11.95
CA SER A 126 22.07 -7.53 12.29
C SER A 126 22.08 -6.01 12.07
N TYR A 127 21.16 -5.49 11.26
CA TYR A 127 21.01 -4.05 10.98
C TYR A 127 19.91 -3.41 11.84
N VAL A 128 19.17 -4.19 12.64
CA VAL A 128 18.03 -3.71 13.43
C VAL A 128 18.49 -3.47 14.88
N SER A 129 18.43 -2.22 15.31
CA SER A 129 18.73 -1.83 16.70
C SER A 129 17.53 -2.07 17.64
N GLU A 130 16.32 -1.84 17.16
CA GLU A 130 15.08 -2.01 17.93
C GLU A 130 13.94 -2.43 17.00
N SER A 131 13.02 -3.27 17.48
CA SER A 131 11.80 -3.62 16.76
C SER A 131 10.56 -3.48 17.64
N LYS A 132 9.46 -3.01 17.05
CA LYS A 132 8.18 -2.81 17.73
C LYS A 132 7.03 -3.27 16.86
N ALA A 133 6.10 -4.04 17.44
CA ALA A 133 4.87 -4.40 16.75
C ALA A 133 3.96 -3.17 16.61
N LEU A 134 3.60 -2.81 15.37
CA LEU A 134 2.74 -1.67 15.05
C LEU A 134 1.27 -2.06 15.02
N VAL A 135 0.94 -3.18 14.35
CA VAL A 135 -0.42 -3.62 14.09
C VAL A 135 -0.53 -5.13 14.26
N LYS A 136 -1.75 -5.60 14.48
CA LYS A 136 -2.08 -7.01 14.46
C LYS A 136 -2.82 -7.35 13.18
N HIS A 137 -2.28 -8.26 12.38
CA HIS A 137 -2.95 -8.79 11.19
C HIS A 137 -3.92 -9.89 11.61
N ILE A 138 -5.18 -9.74 11.25
CA ILE A 138 -6.23 -10.73 11.52
C ILE A 138 -6.68 -11.28 10.17
N PRO A 139 -6.34 -12.53 9.81
CA PRO A 139 -6.87 -13.17 8.60
C PRO A 139 -8.39 -13.30 8.69
N VAL A 140 -9.06 -13.02 7.57
CA VAL A 140 -10.52 -13.14 7.45
C VAL A 140 -10.88 -13.96 6.23
N LEU A 141 -12.04 -14.61 6.29
CA LEU A 141 -12.68 -15.22 5.13
C LEU A 141 -13.63 -14.21 4.50
N ALA A 142 -13.43 -13.94 3.22
CA ALA A 142 -14.38 -13.17 2.42
C ALA A 142 -15.23 -14.13 1.59
N VAL A 143 -16.54 -13.94 1.61
CA VAL A 143 -17.50 -14.68 0.81
C VAL A 143 -18.21 -13.76 -0.16
N GLN A 144 -18.86 -14.31 -1.18
CA GLN A 144 -19.70 -13.54 -2.10
C GLN A 144 -20.81 -12.79 -1.34
N SER A 145 -21.20 -11.65 -1.88
CA SER A 145 -22.30 -10.87 -1.31
C SER A 145 -23.54 -11.73 -1.11
N GLY A 146 -24.14 -11.63 0.09
CA GLY A 146 -25.28 -12.46 0.49
C GLY A 146 -24.91 -13.89 0.91
N ASN A 147 -23.64 -14.28 0.87
CA ASN A 147 -23.15 -15.60 1.28
C ASN A 147 -24.02 -16.78 0.73
N PRO A 148 -24.16 -16.93 -0.60
CA PRO A 148 -25.10 -17.87 -1.21
C PRO A 148 -24.80 -19.34 -0.87
N LYS A 149 -23.59 -19.65 -0.39
CA LYS A 149 -23.18 -20.98 0.08
C LYS A 149 -23.29 -21.16 1.59
N ASN A 150 -23.80 -20.15 2.29
CA ASN A 150 -23.97 -20.15 3.75
C ASN A 150 -22.70 -20.60 4.53
N ILE A 151 -21.52 -20.12 4.08
CA ILE A 151 -20.23 -20.43 4.70
C ILE A 151 -20.10 -19.62 5.97
N THR A 152 -20.17 -20.25 7.12
CA THR A 152 -20.09 -19.62 8.46
C THR A 152 -18.89 -20.08 9.30
N SER A 153 -18.14 -21.05 8.79
CA SER A 153 -16.97 -21.61 9.49
C SER A 153 -15.92 -22.11 8.50
N LEU A 154 -14.72 -22.39 8.99
CA LEU A 154 -13.66 -23.02 8.18
C LEU A 154 -14.08 -24.39 7.62
N ALA A 155 -14.86 -25.16 8.38
CA ALA A 155 -15.38 -26.44 7.91
C ALA A 155 -16.27 -26.32 6.67
N GLY A 156 -17.03 -25.24 6.55
CA GLY A 156 -17.85 -24.98 5.38
C GLY A 156 -17.05 -24.76 4.08
N LEU A 157 -15.75 -24.51 4.16
CA LEU A 157 -14.87 -24.42 2.97
C LEU A 157 -14.63 -25.79 2.31
N ALA A 158 -14.81 -26.88 3.03
CA ALA A 158 -14.61 -28.24 2.52
C ALA A 158 -15.88 -28.86 1.91
N GLU A 159 -17.00 -28.12 1.89
CA GLU A 159 -18.25 -28.59 1.32
C GLU A 159 -18.19 -28.66 -0.21
N GLU A 160 -18.96 -29.61 -0.77
CA GLU A 160 -19.01 -29.81 -2.21
C GLU A 160 -19.54 -28.54 -2.93
N GLY A 161 -18.89 -28.20 -4.04
CA GLY A 161 -19.24 -27.04 -4.85
C GLY A 161 -18.76 -25.69 -4.29
N VAL A 162 -17.96 -25.68 -3.23
CA VAL A 162 -17.25 -24.48 -2.75
C VAL A 162 -15.95 -24.34 -3.51
N SER A 163 -15.74 -23.15 -4.12
CA SER A 163 -14.46 -22.78 -4.73
C SER A 163 -13.70 -21.87 -3.79
N LEU A 164 -12.50 -22.27 -3.38
CA LEU A 164 -11.64 -21.52 -2.49
C LEU A 164 -10.52 -20.83 -3.27
N ILE A 165 -10.30 -19.55 -3.00
CA ILE A 165 -9.15 -18.79 -3.48
C ILE A 165 -8.31 -18.41 -2.27
N ILE A 166 -7.05 -18.83 -2.27
CA ILE A 166 -6.06 -18.48 -1.25
C ILE A 166 -4.82 -17.90 -1.91
N GLY A 167 -4.03 -17.16 -1.15
CA GLY A 167 -2.70 -16.76 -1.59
C GLY A 167 -1.81 -17.99 -1.76
N ASP A 168 -0.80 -17.89 -2.63
CA ASP A 168 0.19 -18.94 -2.81
C ASP A 168 0.86 -19.27 -1.47
N ILE A 169 0.87 -20.56 -1.10
CA ILE A 169 1.28 -21.05 0.21
C ILE A 169 2.79 -20.93 0.48
N ASP A 170 3.58 -20.76 -0.55
CA ASP A 170 5.04 -20.71 -0.43
C ASP A 170 5.57 -19.27 -0.53
N SER A 171 4.88 -18.41 -1.30
CA SER A 171 5.35 -17.06 -1.62
C SER A 171 4.61 -15.94 -0.91
N THR A 172 3.39 -16.19 -0.39
CA THR A 172 2.61 -15.12 0.25
C THR A 172 2.44 -15.33 1.76
N PRO A 173 2.48 -14.25 2.57
CA PRO A 173 2.25 -14.37 4.02
C PRO A 173 0.89 -14.99 4.35
N ILE A 174 -0.17 -14.58 3.64
CA ILE A 174 -1.52 -15.11 3.89
C ILE A 174 -1.64 -16.60 3.49
N GLY A 175 -0.99 -17.01 2.41
CA GLY A 175 -0.95 -18.40 2.01
C GLY A 175 -0.25 -19.29 3.02
N LYS A 176 0.85 -18.82 3.63
CA LYS A 176 1.57 -19.53 4.70
C LYS A 176 0.72 -19.70 5.96
N ILE A 177 -0.15 -18.74 6.28
CA ILE A 177 -1.06 -18.83 7.43
C ILE A 177 -2.22 -19.77 7.12
N ALA A 178 -2.66 -19.86 5.87
CA ALA A 178 -3.79 -20.69 5.44
C ALA A 178 -3.41 -22.17 5.21
N LYS A 179 -2.15 -22.53 5.34
CA LYS A 179 -1.64 -23.91 5.28
C LYS A 179 -1.90 -24.67 6.59
#